data_97e5379184e21a39ddbc5688c69cdb94
#
_entry.id   97e5379184e21a39ddbc5688c69cdb94
#
_cell.length_a   1.000
_cell.length_b   1.000
_cell.length_c   1.000
_cell.angle_alpha   90.00
_cell.angle_beta   90.00
_cell.angle_gamma   90.00
#
_symmetry.space_group_name_H-M   'P 1'
#
loop_
_entity.id
_entity.type
_entity.pdbx_description
1 polymer ?
#
loop_
_entity_poly.entity_id
_entity_poly.type
_entity_poly.pdbx_seq_one_letter_code
_entity_poly.pdbx_strand_id
1 'polypeptide(L)'
;MSTAGVNGEAGGEGGGGSGGIHRFVVFGDICGSGSLDMAEKRLQRTAMYAAFEDAYSSVGVEPGTFHQEDRGDGILAALRPDVPPTLMVGRWIDTLYESLRGHNKGRTRPLRLRIGMNAGLVVQDRHGLVGRAVDLAARLCDSPPAKRIMNESPGVDLLVVVSDWLYANVVAEGGRYVEPDHYRQARIRSKETDEAAWFHVPRRPAPPLIGPEGELAAAEERVPAVGSRTGVGPSRGDGPTPRTGGGSRTYHVGGDLLDVHGNTIHGGFTGISKGGGADQGAGAGSGAGETQ
;
A
#
# COMPACT_ATOMS: atom_id res chain seq x y z
N MET A 1 43.84 -7.86 -60.93
CA MET A 1 43.18 -6.58 -60.92
C MET A 1 42.32 -6.44 -59.69
N SER A 2 42.71 -5.53 -58.91
CA SER A 2 42.21 -5.14 -57.57
C SER A 2 40.84 -4.53 -57.67
N THR A 3 39.96 -4.80 -56.70
CA THR A 3 39.02 -3.79 -56.20
C THR A 3 38.68 -4.08 -54.77
N ALA A 4 38.80 -3.00 -54.02
CA ALA A 4 38.79 -2.83 -52.61
C ALA A 4 37.43 -3.09 -51.96
N GLY A 5 37.51 -3.50 -50.68
CA GLY A 5 36.40 -3.55 -49.76
C GLY A 5 35.89 -2.15 -49.39
N VAL A 6 34.64 -2.12 -48.96
CA VAL A 6 34.09 -1.05 -48.17
C VAL A 6 33.45 -1.66 -46.97
N ASN A 7 34.11 -1.48 -45.82
CA ASN A 7 33.55 -1.70 -44.50
C ASN A 7 32.47 -0.65 -44.27
N GLY A 8 31.26 -1.07 -43.98
CA GLY A 8 30.16 -0.28 -43.44
C GLY A 8 29.79 -0.85 -42.10
N GLU A 9 30.48 -0.45 -41.04
CA GLU A 9 30.00 -0.58 -39.67
C GLU A 9 28.83 0.38 -39.48
N ALA A 10 27.61 -0.13 -39.59
CA ALA A 10 26.45 0.52 -39.04
C ALA A 10 26.23 -0.03 -37.60
N GLY A 11 26.85 0.62 -36.64
CA GLY A 11 26.49 0.48 -35.21
C GLY A 11 25.05 0.95 -35.02
N GLY A 12 24.12 0.05 -35.17
CA GLY A 12 22.75 0.24 -34.71
C GLY A 12 22.71 -0.01 -33.23
N GLU A 13 22.89 1.02 -32.42
CA GLU A 13 22.42 1.00 -31.01
C GLU A 13 20.89 0.88 -31.06
N GLY A 14 20.43 -0.35 -31.06
CA GLY A 14 19.04 -0.70 -30.83
C GLY A 14 18.65 -0.31 -29.40
N GLY A 15 18.26 0.95 -29.24
CA GLY A 15 17.49 1.36 -28.07
C GLY A 15 16.17 0.57 -28.06
N GLY A 16 16.23 -0.65 -27.53
CA GLY A 16 15.05 -1.46 -27.25
C GLY A 16 14.20 -0.76 -26.21
N GLY A 17 13.35 0.16 -26.66
CA GLY A 17 12.26 0.66 -25.85
C GLY A 17 11.43 -0.55 -25.44
N SER A 18 11.59 -1.00 -24.19
CA SER A 18 10.76 -2.05 -23.60
C SER A 18 9.32 -1.58 -23.62
N GLY A 19 8.57 -1.95 -24.65
CA GLY A 19 7.16 -1.69 -24.74
C GLY A 19 6.45 -2.27 -23.52
N GLY A 20 5.46 -1.57 -22.97
CA GLY A 20 4.69 -2.07 -21.84
C GLY A 20 4.03 -3.40 -22.19
N ILE A 21 4.10 -4.35 -21.25
CA ILE A 21 3.48 -5.67 -21.35
C ILE A 21 2.27 -5.69 -20.39
N HIS A 22 1.15 -6.22 -20.88
CA HIS A 22 -0.02 -6.40 -20.04
C HIS A 22 0.25 -7.48 -18.99
N ARG A 23 0.14 -7.12 -17.70
CA ARG A 23 0.41 -8.00 -16.57
C ARG A 23 -0.69 -7.92 -15.53
N PHE A 24 -0.90 -9.02 -14.81
CA PHE A 24 -1.65 -9.02 -13.57
C PHE A 24 -0.74 -8.54 -12.44
N VAL A 25 -1.18 -7.53 -11.70
CA VAL A 25 -0.40 -6.89 -10.63
C VAL A 25 -1.06 -7.15 -9.29
N VAL A 26 -0.26 -7.58 -8.33
CA VAL A 26 -0.65 -7.77 -6.93
C VAL A 26 0.23 -6.88 -6.06
N PHE A 27 -0.40 -6.09 -5.21
CA PHE A 27 0.28 -5.37 -4.13
C PHE A 27 -0.28 -5.85 -2.80
N GLY A 28 0.57 -6.33 -1.91
CA GLY A 28 0.17 -6.79 -0.58
C GLY A 28 0.91 -6.04 0.51
N ASP A 29 0.24 -5.76 1.64
CA ASP A 29 0.77 -4.97 2.73
C ASP A 29 0.32 -5.50 4.10
N ILE A 30 1.22 -5.49 5.09
CA ILE A 30 0.94 -5.90 6.46
C ILE A 30 0.24 -4.78 7.22
N CYS A 31 -0.96 -5.06 7.73
CA CYS A 31 -1.71 -4.10 8.51
C CYS A 31 -1.09 -3.86 9.88
N GLY A 32 -0.86 -2.58 10.23
CA GLY A 32 -0.38 -2.20 11.56
C GLY A 32 1.10 -2.48 11.82
N SER A 33 1.90 -2.74 10.80
CA SER A 33 3.34 -3.02 10.89
C SER A 33 4.14 -1.95 11.64
N GLY A 34 3.70 -0.69 11.57
CA GLY A 34 4.34 0.42 12.26
C GLY A 34 4.39 0.29 13.79
N SER A 35 3.44 -0.44 14.39
CA SER A 35 3.35 -0.66 15.84
C SER A 35 4.13 -1.88 16.35
N LEU A 36 4.74 -2.66 15.44
CA LEU A 36 5.45 -3.88 15.77
C LEU A 36 6.92 -3.60 16.11
N ASP A 37 7.47 -4.35 17.03
CA ASP A 37 8.90 -4.38 17.24
C ASP A 37 9.65 -5.09 16.10
N MET A 38 10.97 -5.06 16.09
CA MET A 38 11.80 -5.63 15.02
C MET A 38 11.68 -7.14 14.91
N ALA A 39 11.51 -7.85 16.01
CA ALA A 39 11.36 -9.31 16.00
C ALA A 39 10.00 -9.71 15.43
N GLU A 40 8.95 -9.04 15.86
CA GLU A 40 7.59 -9.23 15.35
C GLU A 40 7.50 -8.88 13.85
N LYS A 41 8.09 -7.75 13.41
CA LYS A 41 8.16 -7.37 11.99
C LYS A 41 8.81 -8.47 11.15
N ARG A 42 9.95 -9.01 11.60
CA ARG A 42 10.63 -10.10 10.89
C ARG A 42 9.78 -11.35 10.83
N LEU A 43 9.14 -11.72 11.93
CA LEU A 43 8.24 -12.87 11.99
C LEU A 43 7.07 -12.73 11.02
N GLN A 44 6.37 -11.59 11.06
CA GLN A 44 5.22 -11.33 10.18
C GLN A 44 5.63 -11.25 8.71
N ARG A 45 6.78 -10.63 8.39
CA ARG A 45 7.31 -10.64 7.02
C ARG A 45 7.58 -12.05 6.52
N THR A 46 8.27 -12.89 7.30
CA THR A 46 8.53 -14.28 6.94
C THR A 46 7.24 -15.04 6.67
N ALA A 47 6.24 -14.85 7.52
CA ALA A 47 4.92 -15.49 7.36
C ALA A 47 4.17 -14.97 6.12
N MET A 48 4.24 -13.68 5.83
CA MET A 48 3.66 -13.10 4.62
C MET A 48 4.26 -13.71 3.36
N TYR A 49 5.60 -13.78 3.28
CA TYR A 49 6.28 -14.37 2.13
C TYR A 49 5.91 -15.86 1.96
N ALA A 50 5.89 -16.64 3.04
CA ALA A 50 5.48 -18.05 2.98
C ALA A 50 4.04 -18.21 2.49
N ALA A 51 3.10 -17.37 2.98
CA ALA A 51 1.71 -17.42 2.55
C ALA A 51 1.52 -17.04 1.07
N PHE A 52 2.30 -16.07 0.57
CA PHE A 52 2.31 -15.71 -0.85
C PHE A 52 2.88 -16.84 -1.71
N GLU A 53 3.95 -17.49 -1.25
CA GLU A 53 4.58 -18.62 -1.93
C GLU A 53 3.62 -19.81 -2.05
N ASP A 54 2.93 -20.17 -0.96
CA ASP A 54 1.87 -21.19 -0.96
C ASP A 54 0.78 -20.84 -1.98
N ALA A 55 0.32 -19.57 -1.98
CA ALA A 55 -0.72 -19.11 -2.87
C ALA A 55 -0.29 -19.17 -4.35
N TYR A 56 0.93 -18.73 -4.69
CA TYR A 56 1.46 -18.82 -6.05
C TYR A 56 1.62 -20.27 -6.50
N SER A 57 2.19 -21.11 -5.66
CA SER A 57 2.36 -22.55 -5.95
C SER A 57 1.01 -23.22 -6.22
N SER A 58 -0.05 -22.83 -5.51
CA SER A 58 -1.39 -23.40 -5.69
C SER A 58 -1.99 -23.16 -7.09
N VAL A 59 -1.52 -22.13 -7.79
CA VAL A 59 -1.95 -21.78 -9.15
C VAL A 59 -0.89 -22.07 -10.21
N GLY A 60 0.17 -22.81 -9.86
CA GLY A 60 1.22 -23.23 -10.78
C GLY A 60 2.18 -22.10 -11.17
N VAL A 61 2.28 -21.06 -10.35
CA VAL A 61 3.22 -19.95 -10.53
C VAL A 61 4.45 -20.19 -9.65
N GLU A 62 5.56 -20.56 -10.27
CA GLU A 62 6.80 -20.87 -9.57
C GLU A 62 7.58 -19.60 -9.20
N PRO A 63 8.26 -19.58 -8.03
CA PRO A 63 9.16 -18.50 -7.66
C PRO A 63 10.22 -18.24 -8.74
N GLY A 64 10.50 -16.95 -9.02
CA GLY A 64 11.46 -16.54 -10.03
C GLY A 64 10.93 -16.55 -11.48
N THR A 65 9.71 -17.04 -11.73
CA THR A 65 9.10 -16.98 -13.07
C THR A 65 8.32 -15.69 -13.33
N PHE A 66 8.18 -14.84 -12.33
CA PHE A 66 7.51 -13.54 -12.40
C PHE A 66 8.32 -12.48 -11.65
N HIS A 67 8.02 -11.22 -11.88
CA HIS A 67 8.71 -10.14 -11.18
C HIS A 67 8.07 -9.90 -9.80
N GLN A 68 8.89 -9.93 -8.75
CA GLN A 68 8.48 -9.62 -7.39
C GLN A 68 9.48 -8.69 -6.73
N GLU A 69 8.98 -7.68 -6.04
CA GLU A 69 9.76 -6.70 -5.30
C GLU A 69 9.36 -6.68 -3.83
N ASP A 70 10.37 -6.59 -2.98
CA ASP A 70 10.23 -6.29 -1.55
C ASP A 70 9.88 -4.80 -1.37
N ARG A 71 8.82 -4.52 -0.65
CA ARG A 71 8.38 -3.15 -0.33
C ARG A 71 8.40 -2.88 1.18
N GLY A 72 9.33 -3.52 1.89
CA GLY A 72 9.46 -3.37 3.34
C GLY A 72 8.47 -4.25 4.10
N ASP A 73 7.33 -3.73 4.45
CA ASP A 73 6.20 -4.47 5.04
C ASP A 73 5.19 -4.95 3.99
N GLY A 74 5.54 -4.84 2.71
CA GLY A 74 4.70 -5.24 1.58
C GLY A 74 5.46 -5.99 0.49
N ILE A 75 4.68 -6.51 -0.45
CA ILE A 75 5.14 -7.21 -1.66
C ILE A 75 4.44 -6.60 -2.86
N LEU A 76 5.20 -6.26 -3.89
CA LEU A 76 4.70 -5.94 -5.22
C LEU A 76 5.06 -7.08 -6.17
N ALA A 77 4.08 -7.63 -6.88
CA ALA A 77 4.31 -8.66 -7.88
C ALA A 77 3.61 -8.32 -9.20
N ALA A 78 4.27 -8.60 -10.32
CA ALA A 78 3.68 -8.54 -11.65
C ALA A 78 3.88 -9.89 -12.35
N LEU A 79 2.77 -10.56 -12.59
CA LEU A 79 2.76 -11.91 -13.13
C LEU A 79 3.00 -11.90 -14.65
N ARG A 80 3.42 -13.02 -15.17
CA ARG A 80 3.54 -13.22 -16.61
C ARG A 80 2.16 -13.15 -17.27
N PRO A 81 2.09 -12.73 -18.55
CA PRO A 81 0.81 -12.60 -19.28
C PRO A 81 0.05 -13.90 -19.47
N ASP A 82 0.73 -15.05 -19.36
CA ASP A 82 0.14 -16.38 -19.53
C ASP A 82 -0.54 -16.93 -18.25
N VAL A 83 -0.43 -16.23 -17.12
CA VAL A 83 -1.13 -16.60 -15.89
C VAL A 83 -2.59 -16.13 -15.98
N PRO A 84 -3.58 -17.03 -15.95
CA PRO A 84 -4.99 -16.64 -16.05
C PRO A 84 -5.41 -15.78 -14.84
N PRO A 85 -5.99 -14.59 -15.05
CA PRO A 85 -6.49 -13.75 -13.97
C PRO A 85 -7.52 -14.43 -13.06
N THR A 86 -8.33 -15.35 -13.60
CA THR A 86 -9.32 -16.12 -12.84
C THR A 86 -8.71 -16.99 -11.74
N LEU A 87 -7.49 -17.51 -11.94
CA LEU A 87 -6.77 -18.25 -10.91
C LEU A 87 -6.36 -17.33 -9.76
N MET A 88 -6.01 -16.08 -10.08
CA MET A 88 -5.55 -15.10 -9.10
C MET A 88 -6.68 -14.58 -8.22
N VAL A 89 -7.83 -14.25 -8.81
CA VAL A 89 -9.00 -13.78 -8.04
C VAL A 89 -9.76 -14.91 -7.36
N GLY A 90 -9.44 -16.17 -7.68
CA GLY A 90 -10.08 -17.36 -7.10
C GLY A 90 -9.13 -18.13 -6.18
N ARG A 91 -8.53 -19.19 -6.71
CA ARG A 91 -7.73 -20.15 -5.92
C ARG A 91 -6.55 -19.51 -5.18
N TRP A 92 -5.90 -18.52 -5.79
CA TRP A 92 -4.79 -17.81 -5.15
C TRP A 92 -5.25 -17.11 -3.86
N ILE A 93 -6.37 -16.37 -3.92
CA ILE A 93 -6.97 -15.70 -2.74
C ILE A 93 -7.37 -16.73 -1.67
N ASP A 94 -8.01 -17.81 -2.09
CA ASP A 94 -8.46 -18.87 -1.16
C ASP A 94 -7.28 -19.52 -0.44
N THR A 95 -6.20 -19.85 -1.15
CA THR A 95 -5.00 -20.43 -0.56
C THR A 95 -4.29 -19.43 0.36
N LEU A 96 -4.14 -18.17 -0.06
CA LEU A 96 -3.55 -17.13 0.79
C LEU A 96 -4.31 -16.99 2.11
N TYR A 97 -5.63 -16.99 2.05
CA TYR A 97 -6.48 -16.93 3.24
C TYR A 97 -6.28 -18.13 4.17
N GLU A 98 -6.25 -19.36 3.64
CA GLU A 98 -6.04 -20.57 4.44
C GLU A 98 -4.64 -20.59 5.07
N SER A 99 -3.59 -20.17 4.37
CA SER A 99 -2.24 -20.04 4.91
C SER A 99 -2.20 -19.02 6.07
N LEU A 100 -2.87 -17.87 5.92
CA LEU A 100 -3.00 -16.89 7.01
C LEU A 100 -3.73 -17.46 8.22
N ARG A 101 -4.85 -18.16 8.02
CA ARG A 101 -5.58 -18.81 9.11
C ARG A 101 -4.71 -19.82 9.84
N GLY A 102 -3.96 -20.64 9.11
CA GLY A 102 -3.01 -21.58 9.67
C GLY A 102 -1.96 -20.91 10.54
N HIS A 103 -1.36 -19.84 10.00
CA HIS A 103 -0.36 -19.05 10.71
C HIS A 103 -0.93 -18.37 11.97
N ASN A 104 -2.14 -17.80 11.88
CA ASN A 104 -2.75 -17.02 12.95
C ASN A 104 -3.31 -17.85 14.11
N LYS A 105 -3.43 -19.17 13.93
CA LYS A 105 -4.01 -20.06 14.95
C LYS A 105 -3.24 -19.95 16.28
N GLY A 106 -3.93 -19.52 17.32
CA GLY A 106 -3.39 -19.38 18.68
C GLY A 106 -2.47 -18.17 18.87
N ARG A 107 -2.36 -17.25 17.91
CA ARG A 107 -1.55 -16.04 18.05
C ARG A 107 -2.36 -14.89 18.63
N THR A 108 -1.77 -14.17 19.56
CA THR A 108 -2.35 -12.94 20.14
C THR A 108 -2.24 -11.75 19.18
N ARG A 109 -1.25 -11.76 18.28
CA ARG A 109 -1.06 -10.75 17.22
C ARG A 109 -1.08 -11.45 15.87
N PRO A 110 -2.25 -11.56 15.25
CA PRO A 110 -2.39 -12.21 13.95
C PRO A 110 -1.72 -11.37 12.85
N LEU A 111 -1.16 -12.05 11.85
CA LEU A 111 -0.78 -11.44 10.58
C LEU A 111 -2.03 -11.08 9.81
N ARG A 112 -2.18 -9.81 9.47
CA ARG A 112 -3.32 -9.29 8.74
C ARG A 112 -2.84 -8.58 7.48
N LEU A 113 -3.44 -8.91 6.33
CA LEU A 113 -3.00 -8.40 5.04
C LEU A 113 -4.11 -7.62 4.32
N ARG A 114 -3.70 -6.56 3.64
CA ARG A 114 -4.47 -5.91 2.57
C ARG A 114 -3.84 -6.27 1.25
N ILE A 115 -4.65 -6.61 0.27
CA ILE A 115 -4.20 -6.94 -1.09
C ILE A 115 -4.93 -6.03 -2.07
N GLY A 116 -4.18 -5.33 -2.91
CA GLY A 116 -4.70 -4.61 -4.08
C GLY A 116 -4.36 -5.38 -5.35
N MET A 117 -5.36 -5.60 -6.21
CA MET A 117 -5.19 -6.33 -7.47
C MET A 117 -5.68 -5.51 -8.66
N ASN A 118 -4.89 -5.49 -9.70
CA ASN A 118 -5.23 -4.84 -10.95
C ASN A 118 -4.56 -5.54 -12.14
N ALA A 119 -4.99 -5.25 -13.34
CA ALA A 119 -4.33 -5.70 -14.57
C ALA A 119 -4.17 -4.54 -15.54
N GLY A 120 -3.06 -4.50 -16.27
CA GLY A 120 -2.78 -3.45 -17.24
C GLY A 120 -1.33 -3.44 -17.71
N LEU A 121 -0.99 -2.41 -18.47
CA LEU A 121 0.36 -2.25 -19.02
C LEU A 121 1.37 -1.93 -17.91
N VAL A 122 2.45 -2.68 -17.90
CA VAL A 122 3.59 -2.54 -16.99
C VAL A 122 4.88 -2.52 -17.80
N VAL A 123 5.76 -1.59 -17.52
CA VAL A 123 7.13 -1.55 -18.01
C VAL A 123 8.04 -2.01 -16.88
N GLN A 124 8.98 -2.87 -17.21
CA GLN A 124 10.05 -3.26 -16.30
C GLN A 124 11.34 -2.60 -16.77
N ASP A 125 11.96 -1.84 -15.89
CA ASP A 125 13.28 -1.23 -16.13
C ASP A 125 14.31 -1.72 -15.08
N ARG A 126 15.48 -1.13 -15.09
CA ARG A 126 16.56 -1.45 -14.14
C ARG A 126 16.26 -1.08 -12.69
N HIS A 127 15.22 -0.28 -12.44
CA HIS A 127 14.83 0.20 -11.12
C HIS A 127 13.58 -0.49 -10.60
N GLY A 128 12.90 -1.30 -11.42
CA GLY A 128 11.72 -2.07 -11.04
C GLY A 128 10.55 -1.97 -12.01
N LEU A 129 9.35 -2.03 -11.48
CA LEU A 129 8.11 -1.99 -12.24
C LEU A 129 7.52 -0.58 -12.27
N VAL A 130 7.15 -0.11 -13.46
CA VAL A 130 6.53 1.20 -13.67
C VAL A 130 5.26 1.04 -14.49
N GLY A 131 4.21 1.78 -14.14
CA GLY A 131 2.98 1.86 -14.90
C GLY A 131 1.75 2.13 -14.07
N ARG A 132 0.71 2.68 -14.69
CA ARG A 132 -0.56 2.99 -14.01
C ARG A 132 -1.19 1.75 -13.35
N ALA A 133 -0.93 0.55 -13.91
CA ALA A 133 -1.42 -0.68 -13.33
C ALA A 133 -0.79 -0.97 -11.97
N VAL A 134 0.50 -0.67 -11.81
CA VAL A 134 1.24 -0.80 -10.54
C VAL A 134 0.76 0.21 -9.52
N ASP A 135 0.66 1.48 -9.95
CA ASP A 135 0.19 2.56 -9.08
C ASP A 135 -1.22 2.29 -8.56
N LEU A 136 -2.12 1.81 -9.44
CA LEU A 136 -3.49 1.53 -9.05
C LEU A 136 -3.54 0.36 -8.04
N ALA A 137 -2.81 -0.73 -8.26
CA ALA A 137 -2.77 -1.85 -7.32
C ALA A 137 -2.31 -1.40 -5.91
N ALA A 138 -1.28 -0.56 -5.83
CA ALA A 138 -0.82 0.01 -4.57
C ALA A 138 -1.88 0.93 -3.92
N ARG A 139 -2.55 1.78 -4.71
CA ARG A 139 -3.61 2.67 -4.23
C ARG A 139 -4.85 1.92 -3.75
N LEU A 140 -5.24 0.83 -4.41
CA LEU A 140 -6.31 -0.05 -3.96
C LEU A 140 -6.02 -0.62 -2.58
N CYS A 141 -4.81 -1.18 -2.41
CA CYS A 141 -4.34 -1.72 -1.15
C CYS A 141 -4.31 -0.67 -0.03
N ASP A 142 -3.84 0.54 -0.33
CA ASP A 142 -3.63 1.61 0.65
C ASP A 142 -4.82 2.58 0.77
N SER A 143 -5.95 2.27 0.13
CA SER A 143 -7.13 3.14 0.08
C SER A 143 -7.74 3.41 1.46
N PRO A 144 -8.32 4.60 1.69
CA PRO A 144 -8.99 4.92 2.95
C PRO A 144 -10.06 3.91 3.36
N PRO A 145 -10.94 3.41 2.46
CA PRO A 145 -11.88 2.34 2.81
C PRO A 145 -11.18 1.05 3.27
N ALA A 146 -10.11 0.62 2.59
CA ALA A 146 -9.37 -0.58 2.96
C ALA A 146 -8.73 -0.46 4.36
N LYS A 147 -8.09 0.66 4.63
CA LYS A 147 -7.53 0.97 5.95
C LYS A 147 -8.59 0.96 7.03
N ARG A 148 -9.73 1.58 6.77
CA ARG A 148 -10.84 1.66 7.71
C ARG A 148 -11.43 0.29 8.03
N ILE A 149 -11.71 -0.55 7.02
CA ILE A 149 -12.19 -1.92 7.22
C ILE A 149 -11.23 -2.69 8.13
N MET A 150 -9.92 -2.63 7.85
CA MET A 150 -8.95 -3.36 8.65
C MET A 150 -8.83 -2.82 10.07
N ASN A 151 -8.92 -1.52 10.28
CA ASN A 151 -8.81 -0.91 11.61
C ASN A 151 -10.04 -1.18 12.48
N GLU A 152 -11.24 -1.09 11.91
CA GLU A 152 -12.49 -1.22 12.64
C GLU A 152 -13.01 -2.67 12.72
N SER A 153 -12.38 -3.59 11.98
CA SER A 153 -12.77 -5.01 11.94
C SER A 153 -11.60 -5.93 12.31
N PRO A 154 -11.26 -6.06 13.59
CA PRO A 154 -10.09 -6.84 14.03
C PRO A 154 -10.17 -8.34 13.69
N GLY A 155 -11.36 -8.87 13.42
CA GLY A 155 -11.55 -10.26 12.99
C GLY A 155 -11.42 -10.48 11.46
N VAL A 156 -10.88 -9.51 10.70
CA VAL A 156 -10.56 -9.65 9.27
C VAL A 156 -9.05 -9.84 9.14
N ASP A 157 -8.62 -11.03 8.71
CA ASP A 157 -7.21 -11.33 8.49
C ASP A 157 -6.75 -11.00 7.07
N LEU A 158 -7.66 -11.07 6.10
CA LEU A 158 -7.37 -10.78 4.69
C LEU A 158 -8.47 -9.91 4.09
N LEU A 159 -8.08 -8.77 3.54
CA LEU A 159 -8.91 -7.91 2.71
C LEU A 159 -8.33 -7.85 1.31
N VAL A 160 -9.14 -8.14 0.30
CA VAL A 160 -8.78 -8.03 -1.12
C VAL A 160 -9.57 -6.89 -1.73
N VAL A 161 -8.89 -6.03 -2.49
CA VAL A 161 -9.47 -4.92 -3.22
C VAL A 161 -9.06 -5.03 -4.68
N VAL A 162 -10.04 -5.18 -5.57
CA VAL A 162 -9.80 -5.29 -7.01
C VAL A 162 -10.26 -4.02 -7.72
N SER A 163 -9.61 -3.69 -8.85
CA SER A 163 -10.05 -2.58 -9.69
C SER A 163 -11.42 -2.87 -10.31
N ASP A 164 -12.14 -1.82 -10.70
CA ASP A 164 -13.42 -1.94 -11.37
C ASP A 164 -13.30 -2.73 -12.68
N TRP A 165 -12.22 -2.49 -13.44
CA TRP A 165 -11.92 -3.27 -14.63
C TRP A 165 -11.77 -4.77 -14.35
N LEU A 166 -11.01 -5.12 -13.30
CA LEU A 166 -10.77 -6.52 -12.94
C LEU A 166 -12.05 -7.21 -12.46
N TYR A 167 -12.89 -6.48 -11.71
CA TYR A 167 -14.19 -6.99 -11.32
C TYR A 167 -15.07 -7.26 -12.54
N ALA A 168 -15.27 -6.26 -13.38
CA ALA A 168 -16.18 -6.34 -14.53
C ALA A 168 -15.76 -7.40 -15.57
N ASN A 169 -14.46 -7.64 -15.75
CA ASN A 169 -13.95 -8.53 -16.80
C ASN A 169 -13.52 -9.92 -16.30
N VAL A 170 -13.44 -10.13 -14.99
CA VAL A 170 -12.95 -11.41 -14.44
C VAL A 170 -13.82 -11.90 -13.30
N VAL A 171 -14.05 -11.07 -12.27
CA VAL A 171 -14.78 -11.50 -11.06
C VAL A 171 -16.25 -11.71 -11.35
N ALA A 172 -16.88 -10.83 -12.12
CA ALA A 172 -18.31 -10.86 -12.44
C ALA A 172 -18.73 -12.13 -13.19
N GLU A 173 -17.80 -12.76 -13.93
CA GLU A 173 -18.06 -14.04 -14.62
C GLU A 173 -18.21 -15.21 -13.62
N GLY A 174 -17.80 -15.03 -12.38
CA GLY A 174 -17.85 -16.06 -11.36
C GLY A 174 -16.91 -17.24 -11.64
N GLY A 175 -17.15 -18.34 -10.95
CA GLY A 175 -16.39 -19.57 -11.15
C GLY A 175 -16.04 -20.28 -9.87
N ARG A 176 -15.23 -21.32 -9.98
CA ARG A 176 -14.77 -22.05 -8.80
C ARG A 176 -13.91 -21.13 -7.93
N TYR A 177 -14.27 -20.96 -6.67
CA TYR A 177 -13.64 -20.05 -5.68
C TYR A 177 -13.88 -18.56 -5.94
N VAL A 178 -14.79 -18.18 -6.84
CA VAL A 178 -15.13 -16.80 -7.13
C VAL A 178 -16.62 -16.60 -6.96
N GLU A 179 -17.02 -15.88 -5.92
CA GLU A 179 -18.40 -15.50 -5.65
C GLU A 179 -18.55 -13.98 -5.86
N PRO A 180 -19.03 -13.54 -7.03
CA PRO A 180 -19.18 -12.10 -7.32
C PRO A 180 -20.02 -11.36 -6.29
N ASP A 181 -21.08 -12.01 -5.78
CA ASP A 181 -22.00 -11.45 -4.80
C ASP A 181 -21.35 -11.18 -3.41
N HIS A 182 -20.16 -11.72 -3.16
CA HIS A 182 -19.40 -11.45 -1.94
C HIS A 182 -18.56 -10.17 -2.02
N TYR A 183 -18.47 -9.56 -3.20
CA TYR A 183 -17.80 -8.28 -3.38
C TYR A 183 -18.78 -7.11 -3.16
N ARG A 184 -18.25 -6.00 -2.67
CA ARG A 184 -19.00 -4.74 -2.58
C ARG A 184 -18.18 -3.62 -3.18
N GLN A 185 -18.84 -2.83 -4.01
CA GLN A 185 -18.23 -1.66 -4.60
C GLN A 185 -18.16 -0.52 -3.58
N ALA A 186 -17.04 0.19 -3.55
CA ALA A 186 -16.95 1.49 -2.91
C ALA A 186 -16.02 2.40 -3.70
N ARG A 187 -16.23 3.70 -3.57
CA ARG A 187 -15.41 4.69 -4.24
C ARG A 187 -14.14 4.97 -3.45
N ILE A 188 -13.00 4.87 -4.12
CA ILE A 188 -11.72 5.28 -3.55
C ILE A 188 -11.40 6.69 -4.02
N ARG A 189 -11.14 7.58 -3.07
CA ARG A 189 -10.74 8.96 -3.35
C ARG A 189 -9.40 9.23 -2.69
N SER A 190 -8.42 9.57 -3.48
CA SER A 190 -7.13 10.07 -3.05
C SER A 190 -6.73 11.24 -3.94
N LYS A 191 -5.63 11.95 -3.64
CA LYS A 191 -5.24 13.21 -4.33
C LYS A 191 -5.38 13.15 -5.86
N GLU A 192 -5.16 11.99 -6.48
CA GLU A 192 -5.10 11.83 -7.94
C GLU A 192 -6.00 10.68 -8.45
N THR A 193 -6.75 10.02 -7.55
CA THR A 193 -7.57 8.85 -7.88
C THR A 193 -8.98 9.09 -7.39
N ASP A 194 -9.96 8.99 -8.28
CA ASP A 194 -11.38 8.96 -7.97
C ASP A 194 -12.00 7.83 -8.80
N GLU A 195 -11.87 6.61 -8.29
CA GLU A 195 -12.23 5.38 -9.00
C GLU A 195 -13.13 4.48 -8.15
N ALA A 196 -13.94 3.67 -8.82
CA ALA A 196 -14.66 2.57 -8.20
C ALA A 196 -13.68 1.41 -7.94
N ALA A 197 -13.85 0.75 -6.80
CA ALA A 197 -13.10 -0.44 -6.44
C ALA A 197 -14.02 -1.44 -5.75
N TRP A 198 -13.69 -2.72 -5.83
CA TRP A 198 -14.49 -3.80 -5.28
C TRP A 198 -13.73 -4.50 -4.16
N PHE A 199 -14.38 -4.58 -3.02
CA PHE A 199 -13.82 -5.08 -1.77
C PHE A 199 -14.37 -6.47 -1.46
N HIS A 200 -13.49 -7.36 -1.04
CA HIS A 200 -13.82 -8.74 -0.70
C HIS A 200 -13.08 -9.19 0.56
N VAL A 201 -13.78 -9.84 1.45
CA VAL A 201 -13.21 -10.55 2.61
C VAL A 201 -13.53 -12.03 2.44
N PRO A 202 -12.53 -12.91 2.28
CA PRO A 202 -12.78 -14.33 2.09
C PRO A 202 -13.63 -14.94 3.21
N ARG A 203 -14.52 -15.86 2.83
CA ARG A 203 -15.48 -16.55 3.73
C ARG A 203 -16.50 -15.62 4.39
N ARG A 204 -16.69 -14.41 3.88
CA ARG A 204 -17.78 -13.52 4.30
C ARG A 204 -18.67 -13.17 3.10
N PRO A 205 -19.99 -13.09 3.29
CA PRO A 205 -20.93 -12.74 2.22
C PRO A 205 -20.81 -11.28 1.78
N ALA A 206 -20.15 -10.45 2.59
CA ALA A 206 -19.82 -9.07 2.26
C ALA A 206 -18.66 -8.58 3.15
N PRO A 207 -17.83 -7.64 2.67
CA PRO A 207 -16.88 -6.94 3.51
C PRO A 207 -17.64 -6.10 4.55
N PRO A 208 -17.13 -5.98 5.78
CA PRO A 208 -17.74 -5.11 6.78
C PRO A 208 -17.64 -3.65 6.37
N LEU A 209 -18.53 -2.80 6.90
CA LEU A 209 -18.59 -1.35 6.72
C LEU A 209 -18.96 -0.86 5.31
N ILE A 210 -19.14 -1.74 4.33
CA ILE A 210 -19.63 -1.36 3.00
C ILE A 210 -21.05 -1.90 2.84
N GLY A 211 -22.01 -0.99 2.75
CA GLY A 211 -23.41 -1.31 2.48
C GLY A 211 -23.67 -1.76 1.04
N PRO A 212 -24.89 -2.21 0.74
CA PRO A 212 -25.27 -2.65 -0.60
C PRO A 212 -25.08 -1.57 -1.69
N GLU A 213 -25.29 -0.32 -1.33
CA GLU A 213 -25.15 0.84 -2.22
C GLU A 213 -23.70 1.36 -2.32
N GLY A 214 -22.72 0.64 -1.75
CA GLY A 214 -21.32 1.07 -1.75
C GLY A 214 -21.01 2.20 -0.76
N GLU A 215 -21.95 2.54 0.10
CA GLU A 215 -21.74 3.52 1.15
C GLU A 215 -20.91 2.92 2.29
N LEU A 216 -19.85 3.65 2.68
CA LEU A 216 -19.14 3.32 3.92
C LEU A 216 -20.01 3.73 5.10
N ALA A 217 -20.26 2.81 6.02
CA ALA A 217 -20.93 3.11 7.27
C ALA A 217 -20.27 4.33 7.93
N ALA A 218 -21.07 5.27 8.46
CA ALA A 218 -20.53 6.41 9.20
C ALA A 218 -19.59 5.93 10.31
N ALA A 219 -18.50 6.64 10.54
CA ALA A 219 -17.67 6.36 11.71
C ALA A 219 -18.54 6.55 12.96
N GLU A 220 -18.67 5.52 13.78
CA GLU A 220 -19.25 5.72 15.09
C GLU A 220 -18.36 6.72 15.83
N GLU A 221 -18.84 7.94 16.01
CA GLU A 221 -18.26 8.88 16.98
C GLU A 221 -18.37 8.18 18.33
N ARG A 222 -17.26 7.64 18.82
CA ARG A 222 -17.17 7.22 20.22
C ARG A 222 -17.27 8.48 21.06
N VAL A 223 -18.50 8.83 21.42
CA VAL A 223 -18.75 9.84 22.44
C VAL A 223 -18.13 9.26 23.72
N PRO A 224 -17.10 9.92 24.29
CA PRO A 224 -16.57 9.48 25.57
C PRO A 224 -17.72 9.60 26.58
N ALA A 225 -18.04 8.52 27.28
CA ALA A 225 -19.05 8.51 28.32
C ALA A 225 -18.71 9.62 29.35
N VAL A 226 -19.44 10.71 29.28
CA VAL A 226 -19.37 11.78 30.28
C VAL A 226 -19.96 11.21 31.54
N GLY A 227 -19.08 10.90 32.48
CA GLY A 227 -19.45 10.54 33.85
C GLY A 227 -20.28 11.65 34.46
N SER A 228 -21.51 11.32 34.81
CA SER A 228 -22.43 12.18 35.55
C SER A 228 -21.77 12.61 36.87
N ARG A 229 -21.40 13.85 36.99
CA ARG A 229 -21.18 14.52 38.28
C ARG A 229 -22.25 15.55 38.47
N THR A 230 -23.22 15.22 39.32
CA THR A 230 -24.15 16.13 39.95
C THR A 230 -23.42 17.07 40.91
N GLY A 231 -23.71 18.39 40.84
CA GLY A 231 -23.22 19.36 41.84
C GLY A 231 -23.44 20.80 41.44
N VAL A 232 -24.62 21.32 41.66
CA VAL A 232 -25.06 22.57 42.33
C VAL A 232 -24.35 23.89 42.06
N GLY A 233 -25.09 24.84 41.50
CA GLY A 233 -25.35 26.19 41.99
C GLY A 233 -24.63 27.38 41.30
N PRO A 234 -25.29 28.51 41.19
CA PRO A 234 -25.04 29.52 40.15
C PRO A 234 -24.24 30.73 40.67
N SER A 235 -23.51 31.38 39.79
CA SER A 235 -23.15 32.80 40.00
C SER A 235 -22.99 33.53 38.66
N ARG A 236 -23.63 34.72 38.65
CA ARG A 236 -23.66 35.74 37.60
C ARG A 236 -22.29 36.40 37.43
N GLY A 237 -22.02 36.94 36.24
CA GLY A 237 -21.06 38.01 36.04
C GLY A 237 -20.59 38.17 34.58
N ASP A 238 -21.20 39.16 33.94
CA ASP A 238 -20.70 40.07 32.91
C ASP A 238 -19.73 39.62 31.78
N GLY A 239 -20.18 39.80 30.51
CA GLY A 239 -19.29 39.97 29.36
C GLY A 239 -18.66 41.38 29.30
N PRO A 240 -18.02 41.82 28.23
CA PRO A 240 -17.70 41.23 26.91
C PRO A 240 -16.26 41.55 26.47
N THR A 241 -15.79 41.02 25.39
CA THR A 241 -15.14 41.66 24.23
C THR A 241 -14.30 40.70 23.42
N PRO A 242 -14.24 40.81 22.09
CA PRO A 242 -13.57 39.88 21.22
C PRO A 242 -12.07 40.22 21.13
N ARG A 243 -11.20 39.25 21.37
CA ARG A 243 -9.79 39.36 21.02
C ARG A 243 -9.48 38.36 19.90
N THR A 244 -9.16 38.89 18.74
CA THR A 244 -8.41 38.25 17.66
C THR A 244 -7.11 37.71 18.25
N GLY A 245 -7.00 36.39 18.32
CA GLY A 245 -5.77 35.69 18.69
C GLY A 245 -5.59 34.51 17.75
N GLY A 246 -4.57 34.58 16.89
CA GLY A 246 -4.14 33.46 16.06
C GLY A 246 -3.81 32.26 16.92
N GLY A 247 -4.68 31.28 16.93
CA GLY A 247 -4.47 30.04 17.66
C GLY A 247 -3.55 29.13 16.87
N SER A 248 -2.33 28.98 17.34
CA SER A 248 -1.46 27.90 16.94
C SER A 248 -2.13 26.57 17.30
N ARG A 249 -2.47 25.76 16.30
CA ARG A 249 -2.98 24.41 16.53
C ARG A 249 -1.78 23.46 16.66
N THR A 250 -1.56 22.97 17.85
CA THR A 250 -0.55 21.91 18.09
C THR A 250 -1.16 20.56 17.76
N TYR A 251 -0.58 19.88 16.79
CA TYR A 251 -0.96 18.50 16.45
C TYR A 251 0.07 17.55 17.06
N HIS A 252 -0.39 16.58 17.86
CA HIS A 252 0.46 15.47 18.29
C HIS A 252 0.40 14.37 17.23
N VAL A 253 1.48 14.18 16.48
CA VAL A 253 1.65 13.10 15.54
C VAL A 253 2.72 12.16 16.11
N GLY A 254 2.39 10.89 16.28
CA GLY A 254 3.34 9.86 16.67
C GLY A 254 4.24 9.45 15.50
N GLY A 255 5.19 10.32 15.14
CA GLY A 255 6.13 10.14 14.04
C GLY A 255 6.74 11.47 13.62
N ASP A 256 7.67 11.44 12.68
CA ASP A 256 8.35 12.65 12.20
C ASP A 256 7.32 13.60 11.54
N LEU A 257 7.14 14.79 12.13
CA LEU A 257 6.29 15.86 11.60
C LEU A 257 7.14 16.77 10.71
N LEU A 258 6.82 16.82 9.41
CA LEU A 258 7.35 17.82 8.51
C LEU A 258 6.33 18.97 8.39
N ASP A 259 6.65 20.12 9.00
CA ASP A 259 5.84 21.34 8.90
C ASP A 259 6.44 22.25 7.81
N VAL A 260 5.72 22.46 6.71
CA VAL A 260 6.15 23.32 5.58
C VAL A 260 5.22 24.52 5.50
N HIS A 261 5.65 25.65 6.05
CA HIS A 261 4.94 26.93 5.94
C HIS A 261 5.57 27.82 4.87
N GLY A 262 4.73 28.28 3.95
CA GLY A 262 5.02 29.43 3.09
C GLY A 262 5.89 29.19 1.87
N ASN A 263 6.15 27.96 1.46
CA ASN A 263 6.94 27.66 0.25
C ASN A 263 6.08 27.07 -0.87
N THR A 264 6.15 27.67 -2.04
CA THR A 264 5.61 27.11 -3.28
C THR A 264 6.65 26.14 -3.85
N ILE A 265 6.39 24.83 -3.80
CA ILE A 265 7.29 23.82 -4.34
C ILE A 265 6.90 23.55 -5.79
N HIS A 266 7.75 23.97 -6.74
CA HIS A 266 7.66 23.58 -8.15
C HIS A 266 8.62 22.40 -8.37
N GLY A 267 8.09 21.16 -8.34
CA GLY A 267 8.85 19.93 -8.57
C GLY A 267 8.64 18.87 -7.49
N GLY A 268 8.95 17.61 -7.82
CA GLY A 268 8.76 16.48 -6.90
C GLY A 268 9.67 16.57 -5.68
N PHE A 269 9.09 16.45 -4.49
CA PHE A 269 9.81 16.38 -3.22
C PHE A 269 10.12 14.91 -2.92
N THR A 270 11.39 14.56 -2.84
CA THR A 270 11.84 13.21 -2.46
C THR A 270 12.92 13.36 -1.39
N GLY A 271 12.62 12.96 -0.18
CA GLY A 271 13.65 12.76 0.85
C GLY A 271 13.33 13.35 2.21
N ILE A 272 13.49 12.52 3.23
CA ILE A 272 13.55 12.90 4.63
C ILE A 272 15.02 13.16 4.95
N SER A 273 15.42 14.43 5.19
CA SER A 273 16.73 14.75 5.73
C SER A 273 16.68 14.68 7.26
N LYS A 274 17.34 13.69 7.87
CA LYS A 274 17.62 13.70 9.30
C LYS A 274 18.77 14.67 9.56
N GLY A 275 18.48 15.82 10.16
CA GLY A 275 19.48 16.74 10.67
C GLY A 275 20.29 16.09 11.82
N GLY A 276 21.54 15.75 11.56
CA GLY A 276 22.50 15.39 12.59
C GLY A 276 22.91 16.66 13.33
N GLY A 277 22.86 16.64 14.68
CA GLY A 277 23.27 17.71 15.54
C GLY A 277 24.74 18.11 15.31
N ALA A 278 24.94 19.38 15.16
CA ALA A 278 26.29 19.99 15.10
C ALA A 278 26.91 19.95 16.47
N ASP A 279 28.05 19.29 16.61
CA ASP A 279 28.97 19.50 17.70
C ASP A 279 30.06 20.48 17.22
N GLN A 280 30.17 21.61 17.91
CA GLN A 280 31.18 22.63 17.68
C GLN A 280 32.48 22.22 18.38
N GLY A 281 33.52 22.01 17.59
CA GLY A 281 34.89 21.88 18.10
C GLY A 281 35.85 22.76 17.28
N ALA A 282 36.18 23.92 17.81
CA ALA A 282 37.19 24.78 17.25
C ALA A 282 38.59 24.16 17.41
N GLY A 283 39.44 24.31 16.40
CA GLY A 283 40.88 23.96 16.48
C GLY A 283 41.64 24.43 15.25
N ALA A 284 42.21 25.61 15.35
CA ALA A 284 43.15 26.12 14.37
C ALA A 284 44.49 25.35 14.45
N GLY A 285 45.16 25.17 13.31
CA GLY A 285 46.52 24.64 13.25
C GLY A 285 47.07 24.63 11.82
N SER A 286 47.79 25.68 11.49
CA SER A 286 48.64 25.82 10.30
C SER A 286 49.83 24.86 10.33
N GLY A 287 50.29 24.40 9.19
CA GLY A 287 51.60 23.73 9.07
C GLY A 287 51.86 23.24 7.64
N ALA A 288 52.64 24.02 6.92
CA ALA A 288 53.27 23.63 5.66
C ALA A 288 54.42 22.62 5.88
N GLY A 289 54.76 21.85 4.91
CA GLY A 289 55.97 21.03 4.90
C GLY A 289 56.02 20.08 3.70
N GLU A 290 56.88 20.43 2.79
CA GLU A 290 57.34 19.76 1.57
C GLU A 290 58.09 18.44 1.81
N THR A 291 58.21 17.68 0.71
CA THR A 291 59.32 16.80 0.25
C THR A 291 59.50 15.40 0.89
N GLN A 292 59.36 14.40 0.17
CA GLN A 292 60.17 13.55 -0.75
C GLN A 292 59.33 12.34 -1.24
#